data_090c62d8eb5cbb1819c8c2d2fddc43e1
#
_entry.id   090c62d8eb5cbb1819c8c2d2fddc43e1
#
_cell.length_a   1.000
_cell.length_b   1.000
_cell.length_c   1.000
_cell.angle_alpha   90.00
_cell.angle_beta   90.00
_cell.angle_gamma   90.00
#
_symmetry.space_group_name_H-M   'P 1'
#
loop_
_entity.id
_entity.type
_entity.pdbx_description
1 polymer ?
#
loop_
_entity_poly.entity_id
_entity_poly.type
_entity_poly.pdbx_seq_one_letter_code
_entity_poly.pdbx_strand_id
1 'polypeptide(L)'
;MLREFIENDIPFLVEISNQCFGKDYLTSNYFRLIQASTTLNCWVKISANYLVGFIVIERITDQNLNTNFHDENGGINEFLVTQNSKKTILIKQVAVHPNMQNKGIATELIQAFLDINKYESVSYISILWNRKQHNGLKNILSKMNFTCIKQVENFWQKDSLEKKYLCAECKSIPCVCSASIYYYTQIT
;
A
#
# COMPACT_ATOMS: atom_id res chain seq x y z
N MET A 1 -10.38 -5.33 16.48
CA MET A 1 -10.28 -6.64 15.79
C MET A 1 -9.69 -6.43 14.42
N LEU A 2 -8.79 -7.29 13.99
CA LEU A 2 -8.22 -7.32 12.63
C LEU A 2 -8.72 -8.61 11.94
N ARG A 3 -9.17 -8.52 10.68
CA ARG A 3 -9.61 -9.66 9.86
C ARG A 3 -9.48 -9.37 8.38
N GLU A 4 -9.55 -10.39 7.56
CA GLU A 4 -9.77 -10.21 6.13
C GLU A 4 -11.11 -9.48 5.87
N PHE A 5 -11.15 -8.69 4.78
CA PHE A 5 -12.38 -8.00 4.42
C PHE A 5 -13.40 -8.98 3.81
N ILE A 6 -14.66 -8.60 3.86
CA ILE A 6 -15.79 -9.32 3.24
C ILE A 6 -16.53 -8.37 2.29
N GLU A 7 -17.38 -8.90 1.42
CA GLU A 7 -18.13 -8.11 0.43
C GLU A 7 -18.88 -6.92 1.07
N ASN A 8 -19.47 -7.13 2.25
CA ASN A 8 -20.20 -6.07 2.97
C ASN A 8 -19.32 -4.91 3.46
N ASP A 9 -18.00 -5.08 3.48
CA ASP A 9 -17.06 -4.00 3.85
C ASP A 9 -16.80 -3.03 2.69
N ILE A 10 -17.04 -3.44 1.44
CA ILE A 10 -16.66 -2.69 0.24
C ILE A 10 -17.13 -1.23 0.25
N PRO A 11 -18.38 -0.88 0.61
CA PRO A 11 -18.80 0.51 0.66
C PRO A 11 -17.94 1.37 1.59
N PHE A 12 -17.58 0.84 2.77
CA PHE A 12 -16.76 1.53 3.76
C PHE A 12 -15.29 1.65 3.30
N LEU A 13 -14.75 0.63 2.63
CA LEU A 13 -13.42 0.64 2.05
C LEU A 13 -13.29 1.71 0.97
N VAL A 14 -14.29 1.82 0.09
CA VAL A 14 -14.35 2.87 -0.95
C VAL A 14 -14.45 4.25 -0.32
N GLU A 15 -15.28 4.42 0.71
CA GLU A 15 -15.42 5.69 1.42
C GLU A 15 -14.08 6.14 2.03
N ILE A 16 -13.40 5.28 2.80
CA ILE A 16 -12.09 5.58 3.40
C ILE A 16 -11.06 5.87 2.30
N SER A 17 -11.06 5.10 1.21
CA SER A 17 -10.17 5.34 0.07
C SER A 17 -10.37 6.73 -0.54
N ASN A 18 -11.61 7.11 -0.80
CA ASN A 18 -11.94 8.42 -1.36
C ASN A 18 -11.48 9.58 -0.46
N GLN A 19 -11.59 9.42 0.86
CA GLN A 19 -11.15 10.41 1.84
C GLN A 19 -9.61 10.48 1.94
N CYS A 20 -8.90 9.35 1.80
CA CYS A 20 -7.45 9.27 1.99
C CYS A 20 -6.66 9.54 0.71
N PHE A 21 -7.10 9.01 -0.43
CA PHE A 21 -6.32 9.00 -1.67
C PHE A 21 -6.91 9.89 -2.76
N GLY A 22 -8.20 10.15 -2.72
CA GLY A 22 -8.95 10.90 -3.73
C GLY A 22 -10.07 10.07 -4.33
N LYS A 23 -11.04 10.78 -4.90
CA LYS A 23 -12.24 10.18 -5.47
C LYS A 23 -11.86 9.22 -6.60
N ASP A 24 -12.48 8.03 -6.58
CA ASP A 24 -12.37 6.98 -7.60
C ASP A 24 -10.96 6.33 -7.74
N TYR A 25 -10.05 6.58 -6.79
CA TYR A 25 -8.74 5.91 -6.77
C TYR A 25 -8.87 4.40 -6.55
N LEU A 26 -9.61 3.95 -5.53
CA LEU A 26 -10.00 2.55 -5.33
C LEU A 26 -11.52 2.43 -5.44
N THR A 27 -11.97 1.63 -6.38
CA THR A 27 -13.40 1.44 -6.66
C THR A 27 -13.92 0.13 -6.06
N SER A 28 -15.25 -0.03 -6.02
CA SER A 28 -15.85 -1.32 -5.61
C SER A 28 -15.35 -2.48 -6.47
N ASN A 29 -15.14 -2.27 -7.77
CA ASN A 29 -14.60 -3.30 -8.66
C ASN A 29 -13.17 -3.68 -8.28
N TYR A 30 -12.34 -2.74 -7.82
CA TYR A 30 -11.00 -3.06 -7.33
C TYR A 30 -11.05 -4.03 -6.14
N PHE A 31 -11.92 -3.80 -5.16
CA PHE A 31 -12.06 -4.70 -4.01
C PHE A 31 -12.63 -6.06 -4.40
N ARG A 32 -13.56 -6.14 -5.36
CA ARG A 32 -14.01 -7.44 -5.90
C ARG A 32 -12.90 -8.19 -6.63
N LEU A 33 -12.02 -7.49 -7.35
CA LEU A 33 -10.83 -8.10 -7.94
C LEU A 33 -9.88 -8.67 -6.89
N ILE A 34 -9.74 -8.01 -5.72
CA ILE A 34 -8.95 -8.55 -4.61
C ILE A 34 -9.55 -9.89 -4.12
N GLN A 35 -10.87 -10.02 -3.99
CA GLN A 35 -11.52 -11.27 -3.57
C GLN A 35 -11.25 -12.44 -4.52
N ALA A 36 -11.14 -12.16 -5.81
CA ALA A 36 -10.86 -13.16 -6.84
C ALA A 36 -9.35 -13.41 -7.05
N SER A 37 -8.48 -12.63 -6.40
CA SER A 37 -7.04 -12.69 -6.61
C SER A 37 -6.37 -13.74 -5.75
N THR A 38 -5.33 -14.38 -6.29
CA THR A 38 -4.43 -15.27 -5.55
C THR A 38 -3.19 -14.54 -5.01
N THR A 39 -2.96 -13.30 -5.42
CA THR A 39 -1.79 -12.50 -5.02
C THR A 39 -2.15 -11.29 -4.18
N LEU A 40 -3.36 -10.73 -4.36
CA LEU A 40 -3.84 -9.57 -3.60
C LEU A 40 -4.63 -10.03 -2.37
N ASN A 41 -4.43 -9.35 -1.24
CA ASN A 41 -5.22 -9.51 -0.03
C ASN A 41 -5.51 -8.17 0.60
N CYS A 42 -6.68 -8.05 1.24
CA CYS A 42 -7.06 -6.87 2.00
C CYS A 42 -7.48 -7.26 3.42
N TRP A 43 -6.91 -6.57 4.41
CA TRP A 43 -7.25 -6.73 5.82
C TRP A 43 -7.82 -5.44 6.37
N VAL A 44 -8.82 -5.57 7.24
CA VAL A 44 -9.55 -4.45 7.82
C VAL A 44 -9.39 -4.40 9.34
N LYS A 45 -9.27 -3.20 9.86
CA LYS A 45 -9.32 -2.91 11.31
C LYS A 45 -10.73 -2.47 11.67
N ILE A 46 -11.33 -3.20 12.61
CA ILE A 46 -12.61 -2.86 13.23
C ILE A 46 -12.36 -2.32 14.63
N SER A 47 -12.97 -1.20 14.97
CA SER A 47 -12.96 -0.57 16.30
C SER A 47 -14.37 -0.10 16.64
N ALA A 48 -14.87 -0.44 17.83
CA ALA A 48 -16.25 -0.13 18.26
C ALA A 48 -17.32 -0.46 17.20
N ASN A 49 -17.19 -1.62 16.55
CA ASN A 49 -18.05 -2.12 15.45
C ASN A 49 -18.01 -1.32 14.15
N TYR A 50 -17.09 -0.38 13.99
CA TYR A 50 -16.89 0.39 12.76
C TYR A 50 -15.58 -0.02 12.07
N LEU A 51 -15.60 -0.07 10.73
CA LEU A 51 -14.39 -0.21 9.94
C LEU A 51 -13.63 1.12 9.98
N VAL A 52 -12.41 1.09 10.54
CA VAL A 52 -11.62 2.31 10.80
C VAL A 52 -10.36 2.42 9.95
N GLY A 53 -10.00 1.37 9.25
CA GLY A 53 -8.84 1.38 8.35
C GLY A 53 -8.63 0.03 7.69
N PHE A 54 -7.77 0.01 6.66
CA PHE A 54 -7.43 -1.19 5.92
C PHE A 54 -5.98 -1.16 5.41
N ILE A 55 -5.48 -2.33 5.09
CA ILE A 55 -4.22 -2.56 4.39
C ILE A 55 -4.47 -3.48 3.20
N VAL A 56 -3.95 -3.11 2.04
CA VAL A 56 -3.89 -3.99 0.87
C VAL A 56 -2.45 -4.37 0.61
N ILE A 57 -2.25 -5.65 0.44
CA ILE A 57 -0.95 -6.24 0.14
C ILE A 57 -1.00 -7.02 -1.16
N GLU A 58 0.12 -7.13 -1.83
CA GLU A 58 0.27 -7.94 -3.02
C GLU A 58 1.53 -8.80 -2.94
N ARG A 59 1.39 -10.10 -3.16
CA ARG A 59 2.55 -10.97 -3.33
C ARG A 59 3.16 -10.70 -4.70
N ILE A 60 4.43 -10.31 -4.72
CA ILE A 60 5.17 -10.07 -5.95
C ILE A 60 5.55 -11.40 -6.61
N THR A 61 5.31 -11.48 -7.90
CA THR A 61 5.65 -12.57 -8.80
C THR A 61 6.30 -11.98 -10.05
N ASP A 62 6.97 -12.80 -10.84
CA ASP A 62 7.57 -12.34 -12.11
C ASP A 62 6.55 -11.67 -13.04
N GLN A 63 5.28 -12.10 -12.97
CA GLN A 63 4.20 -11.58 -13.80
C GLN A 63 3.73 -10.17 -13.40
N ASN A 64 3.76 -9.82 -12.09
CA ASN A 64 3.25 -8.53 -11.62
C ASN A 64 4.33 -7.53 -11.18
N LEU A 65 5.59 -7.95 -11.23
CA LEU A 65 6.73 -7.15 -10.81
C LEU A 65 6.79 -5.79 -11.55
N ASN A 66 6.77 -5.83 -12.88
CA ASN A 66 6.90 -4.61 -13.71
C ASN A 66 5.68 -3.69 -13.62
N THR A 67 4.49 -4.23 -13.40
CA THR A 67 3.25 -3.43 -13.36
C THR A 67 3.11 -2.60 -12.09
N ASN A 68 3.74 -3.02 -10.99
CA ASN A 68 3.61 -2.35 -9.70
C ASN A 68 4.55 -1.16 -9.51
N PHE A 69 5.70 -1.13 -10.18
CA PHE A 69 6.75 -0.17 -9.84
C PHE A 69 6.96 0.92 -10.89
N HIS A 70 6.37 0.82 -12.09
CA HIS A 70 6.62 1.74 -13.22
C HIS A 70 8.12 2.00 -13.42
N ASP A 71 8.93 0.95 -13.20
CA ASP A 71 10.39 1.02 -13.16
C ASP A 71 10.96 0.78 -14.56
N GLU A 72 10.79 1.75 -15.46
CA GLU A 72 11.25 1.65 -16.85
C GLU A 72 12.76 1.37 -16.98
N ASN A 73 13.53 1.66 -15.94
CA ASN A 73 14.98 1.46 -15.90
C ASN A 73 15.41 0.19 -15.15
N GLY A 74 14.47 -0.64 -14.68
CA GLY A 74 14.74 -1.96 -14.07
C GLY A 74 15.42 -1.96 -12.70
N GLY A 75 15.76 -0.81 -12.12
CA GLY A 75 16.58 -0.74 -10.91
C GLY A 75 15.93 -1.34 -9.66
N ILE A 76 14.60 -1.35 -9.56
CA ILE A 76 13.90 -2.02 -8.45
C ILE A 76 13.95 -3.54 -8.66
N ASN A 77 13.74 -3.99 -9.89
CA ASN A 77 13.81 -5.41 -10.24
C ASN A 77 15.20 -5.96 -9.97
N GLU A 78 16.26 -5.27 -10.41
CA GLU A 78 17.65 -5.64 -10.13
C GLU A 78 17.92 -5.68 -8.63
N PHE A 79 17.48 -4.67 -7.88
CA PHE A 79 17.61 -4.66 -6.43
C PHE A 79 16.94 -5.88 -5.79
N LEU A 80 15.71 -6.23 -6.16
CA LEU A 80 14.99 -7.37 -5.59
C LEU A 80 15.65 -8.71 -5.90
N VAL A 81 16.18 -8.88 -7.10
CA VAL A 81 16.95 -10.08 -7.48
C VAL A 81 18.18 -10.25 -6.57
N THR A 82 18.87 -9.14 -6.23
CA THR A 82 20.05 -9.19 -5.35
C THR A 82 19.72 -9.57 -3.91
N GLN A 83 18.48 -9.35 -3.45
CA GLN A 83 18.07 -9.65 -2.07
C GLN A 83 17.85 -11.15 -1.80
N ASN A 84 17.81 -11.98 -2.84
CA ASN A 84 17.68 -13.44 -2.76
C ASN A 84 16.56 -13.92 -1.81
N SER A 85 15.48 -13.16 -1.70
CA SER A 85 14.37 -13.51 -0.84
C SER A 85 13.40 -14.45 -1.55
N LYS A 86 12.95 -15.50 -0.83
CA LYS A 86 12.01 -16.49 -1.37
C LYS A 86 10.61 -15.93 -1.60
N LYS A 87 10.28 -14.84 -0.93
CA LYS A 87 8.95 -14.23 -0.96
C LYS A 87 9.08 -12.72 -0.83
N THR A 88 8.49 -12.00 -1.77
CA THR A 88 8.41 -10.53 -1.71
C THR A 88 6.96 -10.10 -1.63
N ILE A 89 6.66 -9.19 -0.71
CA ILE A 89 5.32 -8.65 -0.47
C ILE A 89 5.36 -7.14 -0.60
N LEU A 90 4.48 -6.60 -1.44
CA LEU A 90 4.23 -5.18 -1.57
C LEU A 90 3.10 -4.77 -0.61
N ILE A 91 3.38 -3.84 0.30
CA ILE A 91 2.36 -3.07 1.03
C ILE A 91 1.86 -2.00 0.07
N LYS A 92 0.72 -2.28 -0.56
CA LYS A 92 0.22 -1.51 -1.70
C LYS A 92 -0.57 -0.27 -1.27
N GLN A 93 -1.46 -0.42 -0.30
CA GLN A 93 -2.22 0.68 0.30
C GLN A 93 -2.36 0.45 1.81
N VAL A 94 -2.25 1.53 2.56
CA VAL A 94 -2.63 1.61 3.97
C VAL A 94 -3.49 2.85 4.14
N ALA A 95 -4.71 2.70 4.59
CA ALA A 95 -5.63 3.80 4.81
C ALA A 95 -6.30 3.70 6.17
N VAL A 96 -6.44 4.85 6.83
CA VAL A 96 -7.15 4.99 8.10
C VAL A 96 -8.15 6.13 7.97
N HIS A 97 -9.39 5.88 8.38
CA HIS A 97 -10.45 6.88 8.38
C HIS A 97 -9.95 8.19 9.02
N PRO A 98 -10.15 9.38 8.43
CA PRO A 98 -9.57 10.64 8.91
C PRO A 98 -9.74 10.90 10.40
N ASN A 99 -10.95 10.66 10.94
CA ASN A 99 -11.26 10.85 12.36
C ASN A 99 -10.58 9.84 13.30
N MET A 100 -9.95 8.81 12.74
CA MET A 100 -9.26 7.75 13.48
C MET A 100 -7.76 7.74 13.26
N GLN A 101 -7.23 8.69 12.49
CA GLN A 101 -5.79 8.87 12.29
C GLN A 101 -5.09 9.30 13.58
N ASN A 102 -3.76 9.16 13.61
CA ASN A 102 -2.90 9.47 14.76
C ASN A 102 -3.18 8.67 16.05
N LYS A 103 -3.91 7.54 15.96
CA LYS A 103 -4.22 6.62 17.06
C LYS A 103 -3.49 5.27 16.96
N GLY A 104 -2.42 5.19 16.15
CA GLY A 104 -1.62 3.97 15.99
C GLY A 104 -2.18 2.93 15.02
N ILE A 105 -3.38 3.13 14.43
CA ILE A 105 -4.07 2.13 13.61
C ILE A 105 -3.26 1.68 12.40
N ALA A 106 -2.60 2.59 11.70
CA ALA A 106 -1.74 2.22 10.56
C ALA A 106 -0.54 1.37 11.01
N THR A 107 0.04 1.70 12.17
CA THR A 107 1.10 0.91 12.80
C THR A 107 0.63 -0.51 13.13
N GLU A 108 -0.55 -0.63 13.76
CA GLU A 108 -1.14 -1.94 14.08
C GLU A 108 -1.43 -2.78 12.84
N LEU A 109 -1.94 -2.16 11.76
CA LEU A 109 -2.20 -2.86 10.48
C LEU A 109 -0.93 -3.42 9.87
N ILE A 110 0.15 -2.63 9.81
CA ILE A 110 1.42 -3.06 9.23
C ILE A 110 2.06 -4.11 10.15
N GLN A 111 2.13 -3.86 11.46
CA GLN A 111 2.76 -4.77 12.41
C GLN A 111 2.08 -6.15 12.43
N ALA A 112 0.75 -6.19 12.49
CA ALA A 112 0.01 -7.43 12.46
C ALA A 112 0.31 -8.27 11.20
N PHE A 113 0.52 -7.57 10.06
CA PHE A 113 0.87 -8.24 8.82
C PHE A 113 2.32 -8.76 8.83
N LEU A 114 3.28 -8.02 9.39
CA LEU A 114 4.65 -8.51 9.59
C LEU A 114 4.65 -9.73 10.53
N ASP A 115 3.86 -9.70 11.60
CA ASP A 115 3.78 -10.78 12.59
C ASP A 115 3.23 -12.10 12.03
N ILE A 116 2.29 -12.04 11.06
CA ILE A 116 1.77 -13.24 10.38
C ILE A 116 2.90 -14.01 9.68
N ASN A 117 3.89 -13.31 9.14
CA ASN A 117 4.99 -13.91 8.40
C ASN A 117 6.30 -14.01 9.19
N LYS A 118 6.26 -13.81 10.52
CA LYS A 118 7.49 -13.70 11.36
C LYS A 118 8.43 -14.92 11.36
N TYR A 119 7.92 -16.05 10.94
CA TYR A 119 8.72 -17.29 10.85
C TYR A 119 9.17 -17.62 9.42
N GLU A 120 8.98 -16.67 8.49
CA GLU A 120 9.38 -16.82 7.10
C GLU A 120 10.42 -15.76 6.74
N SER A 121 11.36 -16.11 5.85
CA SER A 121 12.25 -15.12 5.23
C SER A 121 11.48 -14.37 4.16
N VAL A 122 11.06 -13.15 4.46
CA VAL A 122 10.20 -12.32 3.60
C VAL A 122 10.82 -10.94 3.40
N SER A 123 10.82 -10.47 2.17
CA SER A 123 11.09 -9.07 1.84
C SER A 123 9.79 -8.30 1.68
N TYR A 124 9.75 -7.12 2.26
CA TYR A 124 8.62 -6.21 2.17
C TYR A 124 9.01 -4.94 1.41
N ILE A 125 8.13 -4.50 0.54
CA ILE A 125 8.25 -3.23 -0.16
C ILE A 125 7.04 -2.39 0.21
N SER A 126 7.23 -1.09 0.38
CA SER A 126 6.13 -0.13 0.52
C SER A 126 6.37 1.05 -0.41
N ILE A 127 5.35 1.43 -1.16
CA ILE A 127 5.35 2.61 -2.02
C ILE A 127 4.67 3.73 -1.25
N LEU A 128 5.47 4.65 -0.73
CA LEU A 128 4.99 5.79 0.02
C LEU A 128 4.70 6.96 -0.92
N TRP A 129 3.47 7.46 -0.88
CA TRP A 129 3.10 8.71 -1.51
C TRP A 129 3.70 9.91 -0.75
N ASN A 130 4.58 10.68 -1.40
CA ASN A 130 5.19 11.87 -0.82
C ASN A 130 4.19 13.02 -0.80
N ARG A 131 3.61 13.29 0.37
CA ARG A 131 2.66 14.39 0.61
C ARG A 131 3.36 15.57 1.28
N LYS A 132 2.96 16.79 0.92
CA LYS A 132 3.59 18.02 1.46
C LYS A 132 3.45 18.18 2.98
N GLN A 133 2.34 17.73 3.55
CA GLN A 133 2.00 17.98 4.95
C GLN A 133 1.88 16.73 5.83
N HIS A 134 2.02 15.51 5.30
CA HIS A 134 1.78 14.28 6.04
C HIS A 134 2.90 13.27 5.88
N ASN A 135 3.74 13.17 6.91
CA ASN A 135 4.83 12.19 6.98
C ASN A 135 4.52 10.99 7.91
N GLY A 136 3.25 10.78 8.27
CA GLY A 136 2.86 9.74 9.24
C GLY A 136 3.34 8.35 8.84
N LEU A 137 3.07 7.93 7.62
CA LEU A 137 3.49 6.60 7.14
C LEU A 137 5.03 6.49 7.03
N LYS A 138 5.71 7.57 6.61
CA LYS A 138 7.19 7.62 6.59
C LYS A 138 7.77 7.32 7.98
N ASN A 139 7.23 7.98 9.01
CA ASN A 139 7.68 7.80 10.39
C ASN A 139 7.41 6.37 10.90
N ILE A 140 6.28 5.77 10.51
CA ILE A 140 5.94 4.39 10.86
C ILE A 140 6.94 3.42 10.21
N LEU A 141 7.15 3.54 8.89
CA LEU A 141 8.07 2.68 8.15
C LEU A 141 9.50 2.78 8.69
N SER A 142 9.99 4.00 8.97
CA SER A 142 11.32 4.20 9.55
C SER A 142 11.46 3.57 10.94
N LYS A 143 10.44 3.66 11.81
CA LYS A 143 10.43 3.00 13.13
C LYS A 143 10.38 1.47 13.04
N MET A 144 9.87 0.94 11.95
CA MET A 144 9.83 -0.51 11.64
C MET A 144 11.05 -0.97 10.84
N ASN A 145 12.13 -0.15 10.80
CA ASN A 145 13.39 -0.45 10.10
C ASN A 145 13.28 -0.60 8.59
N PHE A 146 12.24 -0.06 7.96
CA PHE A 146 12.20 0.06 6.52
C PHE A 146 13.19 1.13 6.06
N THR A 147 13.97 0.81 5.03
CA THR A 147 14.93 1.73 4.41
C THR A 147 14.40 2.26 3.09
N CYS A 148 14.49 3.57 2.86
CA CYS A 148 14.16 4.17 1.56
C CYS A 148 15.26 3.81 0.55
N ILE A 149 14.90 3.12 -0.52
CA ILE A 149 15.83 2.65 -1.55
C ILE A 149 15.78 3.47 -2.83
N LYS A 150 14.65 4.12 -3.12
CA LYS A 150 14.48 4.94 -4.34
C LYS A 150 13.39 6.00 -4.15
N GLN A 151 13.56 7.13 -4.82
CA GLN A 151 12.50 8.11 -5.04
C GLN A 151 12.19 8.17 -6.54
N VAL A 152 10.89 8.27 -6.88
CA VAL A 152 10.42 8.29 -8.26
C VAL A 152 9.48 9.49 -8.43
N GLU A 153 9.85 10.40 -9.30
CA GLU A 153 9.01 11.55 -9.65
C GLU A 153 7.85 11.13 -10.55
N ASN A 154 6.72 11.82 -10.43
CA ASN A 154 5.52 11.60 -11.23
C ASN A 154 5.02 10.13 -11.21
N PHE A 155 5.24 9.42 -10.11
CA PHE A 155 5.00 7.97 -9.99
C PHE A 155 3.58 7.55 -10.42
N TRP A 156 2.57 8.34 -10.07
CA TRP A 156 1.18 8.04 -10.41
C TRP A 156 0.68 8.71 -11.71
N GLN A 157 1.57 9.28 -12.53
CA GLN A 157 1.19 9.99 -13.75
C GLN A 157 0.40 9.10 -14.71
N LYS A 158 0.96 7.95 -15.07
CA LYS A 158 0.34 6.98 -15.96
C LYS A 158 -0.95 6.41 -15.37
N ASP A 159 -0.90 5.96 -14.13
CA ASP A 159 -2.06 5.39 -13.42
C ASP A 159 -3.24 6.38 -13.33
N SER A 160 -2.96 7.66 -13.07
CA SER A 160 -4.00 8.69 -13.00
C SER A 160 -4.62 9.03 -14.35
N LEU A 161 -3.86 8.93 -15.45
CA LEU A 161 -4.39 9.08 -16.80
C LEU A 161 -5.29 7.91 -17.21
N GLU A 162 -4.87 6.68 -16.90
CA GLU A 162 -5.61 5.47 -17.23
C GLU A 162 -6.92 5.36 -16.42
N LYS A 163 -6.86 5.59 -15.12
CA LYS A 163 -7.99 5.44 -14.19
C LYS A 163 -8.83 6.71 -14.05
N LYS A 164 -8.33 7.86 -14.52
CA LYS A 164 -9.02 9.18 -14.48
C LYS A 164 -9.42 9.63 -13.08
N TYR A 165 -8.70 9.22 -12.02
CA TYR A 165 -8.96 9.71 -10.67
C TYR A 165 -8.31 11.08 -10.41
N LEU A 166 -8.97 11.88 -9.58
CA LEU A 166 -8.42 13.15 -9.12
C LEU A 166 -7.58 12.92 -7.85
N CYS A 167 -6.28 13.19 -7.95
CA CYS A 167 -5.36 13.07 -6.82
C CYS A 167 -5.77 13.98 -5.65
N ALA A 168 -5.81 13.43 -4.43
CA ALA A 168 -6.18 14.20 -3.24
C ALA A 168 -5.16 15.29 -2.87
N GLU A 169 -3.90 15.17 -3.28
CA GLU A 169 -2.82 16.12 -2.97
C GLU A 169 -2.63 17.18 -4.05
N CYS A 170 -2.27 16.78 -5.27
CA CYS A 170 -1.96 17.73 -6.34
C CYS A 170 -3.20 18.26 -7.09
N LYS A 171 -4.38 17.65 -6.88
CA LYS A 171 -5.65 18.05 -7.51
C LYS A 171 -5.57 18.14 -9.04
N SER A 172 -4.75 17.30 -9.66
CA SER A 172 -4.53 17.31 -11.12
C SER A 172 -4.63 15.93 -11.74
N ILE A 173 -4.92 15.89 -13.03
CA ILE A 173 -4.77 14.76 -13.95
C ILE A 173 -3.99 15.31 -15.15
N PRO A 174 -2.79 14.78 -15.44
CA PRO A 174 -2.10 13.69 -14.72
C PRO A 174 -1.62 14.08 -13.32
N CYS A 175 -1.47 13.09 -12.45
CA CYS A 175 -0.89 13.25 -11.13
C CYS A 175 0.63 13.51 -11.25
N VAL A 176 1.11 14.54 -10.55
CA VAL A 176 2.54 14.93 -10.54
C VAL A 176 3.25 14.60 -9.23
N CYS A 177 2.62 13.78 -8.38
CA CYS A 177 3.20 13.43 -7.09
C CYS A 177 4.31 12.39 -7.24
N SER A 178 5.36 12.55 -6.42
CA SER A 178 6.45 11.58 -6.29
C SER A 178 6.14 10.47 -5.28
N ALA A 179 6.82 9.35 -5.42
CA ALA A 179 6.83 8.25 -4.47
C ALA A 179 8.21 8.02 -3.88
N SER A 180 8.24 7.53 -2.63
CA SER A 180 9.43 6.94 -2.03
C SER A 180 9.20 5.44 -1.85
N ILE A 181 10.15 4.63 -2.31
CA ILE A 181 10.07 3.18 -2.23
C ILE A 181 10.90 2.74 -1.03
N TYR A 182 10.24 2.04 -0.12
CA TYR A 182 10.82 1.52 1.10
C TYR A 182 10.93 0.02 1.04
N TYR A 183 11.99 -0.51 1.64
CA TYR A 183 12.32 -1.92 1.70
C TYR A 183 12.63 -2.36 3.12
N TYR A 184 12.19 -3.56 3.49
CA TYR A 184 12.52 -4.23 4.74
C TYR A 184 12.64 -5.73 4.51
N THR A 185 13.65 -6.37 5.06
CA THR A 185 13.80 -7.84 5.08
C THR A 185 13.66 -8.36 6.49
N GLN A 186 12.77 -9.32 6.64
CA GLN A 186 12.64 -10.13 7.84
C GLN A 186 13.45 -11.42 7.60
N ILE A 187 14.54 -11.55 8.35
CA ILE A 187 15.40 -12.75 8.32
C ILE A 187 15.05 -13.58 9.53
N THR A 188 14.74 -14.85 9.33
CA THR A 188 14.54 -15.85 10.38
C THR A 188 15.84 -16.59 10.68
#